data_f7f14e5f1963d3f4e6037c005ae91b5f
#
_entry.id   f7f14e5f1963d3f4e6037c005ae91b5f
#
_cell.length_a   1.000
_cell.length_b   1.000
_cell.length_c   1.000
_cell.angle_alpha   90.00
_cell.angle_beta   90.00
_cell.angle_gamma   90.00
#
_symmetry.space_group_name_H-M   'P 1'
#
loop_
_entity.id
_entity.type
_entity.pdbx_description
1 polymer ?
#
loop_
_entity_poly.entity_id
_entity_poly.type
_entity_poly.pdbx_seq_one_letter_code
_entity_poly.pdbx_strand_id
1 'polypeptide(L)'
;MYHIKLPISKSIANRILLLQAIHGDPLMRVSSDMPDDVRLLHDALDLLRNHKSGEPLTLWVGNCGTALRFLQVHLAKCYPDEPITLDGEERLLKVRDGKPTSQTTSARILHGDPIPVTPDESPYITMSRRLAAVYQPSLADPIEPDWSAAAFWYEYIAIHSGELLLEGLTSDSLQGDRIVADIYAAHFGVTTEFTSNGAIIVCQRRGLSAKRSVSVSGPTAQRSDSAALQQPQAVSLDLERIPDLYPAIALTCERLGITLHATGTDRLRFKESDRLEAVRLHEVRNDHRMAMALMAADYIHPLPAYTPDDEATLKCIAKSYPHFIESLLSITTVERRSNDGRTTVEANVFPLSIYHITPIRGVNDDNRGKKHALSKLIHAATSDYLWLHDDDVILPPASNSPQGGQAADLIILPLIMVSESEKPSLLEKLQIAEYAAIQELTMRTAKRGHAVMCSGANLIVRREVWLACEPDIHPEIPSGDDMFLLEATKRRGYTISVIDDPAYTAIVRPQTTWSSFFRQRMRWAGKAPHYTDRDIRRCGTLIVAANILQLLCPPILLIKFQIGRAHV
;
A
#
# COMPACT_ATOMS: atom_id res chain seq x y z
N MET A 1 -8.65 0.22 20.94
CA MET A 1 -9.39 0.55 19.69
C MET A 1 -8.91 1.90 19.19
N TYR A 2 -8.49 2.00 17.95
CA TYR A 2 -8.09 3.27 17.34
C TYR A 2 -9.31 3.97 16.76
N HIS A 3 -9.32 5.30 16.83
CA HIS A 3 -10.36 6.16 16.32
C HIS A 3 -9.90 6.81 15.02
N ILE A 4 -10.68 6.62 13.95
CA ILE A 4 -10.39 7.14 12.63
C ILE A 4 -11.44 8.20 12.27
N LYS A 5 -10.99 9.45 12.13
CA LYS A 5 -11.81 10.53 11.61
C LYS A 5 -11.80 10.47 10.08
N LEU A 6 -12.94 10.16 9.52
CA LEU A 6 -13.13 10.17 8.06
C LEU A 6 -13.37 11.60 7.53
N PRO A 7 -13.03 11.87 6.26
CA PRO A 7 -13.43 13.12 5.62
C PRO A 7 -14.94 13.16 5.45
N ILE A 8 -15.51 14.35 5.31
CA ILE A 8 -16.92 14.50 4.92
C ILE A 8 -17.18 13.91 3.54
N SER A 9 -18.42 13.43 3.31
CA SER A 9 -18.81 12.91 2.01
C SER A 9 -18.73 13.98 0.93
N LYS A 10 -17.73 13.87 0.08
CA LYS A 10 -17.52 14.76 -1.06
C LYS A 10 -18.73 14.75 -2.02
N SER A 11 -19.36 13.58 -2.18
CA SER A 11 -20.54 13.42 -3.03
C SER A 11 -21.76 14.18 -2.51
N ILE A 12 -21.96 14.22 -1.20
CA ILE A 12 -23.05 14.97 -0.54
C ILE A 12 -22.69 16.44 -0.52
N ALA A 13 -21.49 16.81 -0.07
CA ALA A 13 -21.03 18.20 0.04
C ALA A 13 -21.17 18.97 -1.29
N ASN A 14 -20.73 18.38 -2.40
CA ASN A 14 -20.85 19.00 -3.71
C ASN A 14 -22.30 19.21 -4.13
N ARG A 15 -23.23 18.34 -3.75
CA ARG A 15 -24.68 18.51 -4.04
C ARG A 15 -25.30 19.60 -3.19
N ILE A 16 -24.94 19.69 -1.93
CA ILE A 16 -25.36 20.72 -1.01
C ILE A 16 -24.85 22.08 -1.50
N LEU A 17 -23.61 22.22 -1.87
CA LEU A 17 -23.03 23.44 -2.44
C LEU A 17 -23.82 23.91 -3.68
N LEU A 18 -24.12 22.96 -4.59
CA LEU A 18 -24.90 23.31 -5.77
C LEU A 18 -26.33 23.74 -5.40
N LEU A 19 -27.00 23.06 -4.45
CA LEU A 19 -28.34 23.46 -3.96
C LEU A 19 -28.30 24.85 -3.31
N GLN A 20 -27.31 25.14 -2.47
CA GLN A 20 -27.12 26.46 -1.88
C GLN A 20 -26.96 27.54 -2.95
N ALA A 21 -26.17 27.26 -4.00
CA ALA A 21 -26.02 28.21 -5.12
C ALA A 21 -27.34 28.43 -5.89
N ILE A 22 -28.11 27.37 -6.15
CA ILE A 22 -29.40 27.41 -6.84
C ILE A 22 -30.42 28.23 -6.05
N HIS A 23 -30.47 28.06 -4.73
CA HIS A 23 -31.42 28.74 -3.86
C HIS A 23 -30.95 30.12 -3.40
N GLY A 24 -29.72 30.53 -3.71
CA GLY A 24 -29.14 31.78 -3.26
C GLY A 24 -28.76 31.81 -1.77
N ASP A 25 -28.73 30.65 -1.14
CA ASP A 25 -28.34 30.51 0.27
C ASP A 25 -26.81 30.70 0.46
N PRO A 26 -26.36 31.12 1.66
CA PRO A 26 -24.94 31.16 1.96
C PRO A 26 -24.27 29.80 1.72
N LEU A 27 -23.12 29.79 1.04
CA LEU A 27 -22.34 28.55 0.86
C LEU A 27 -21.82 28.06 2.21
N MET A 28 -21.78 26.74 2.39
CA MET A 28 -21.18 26.12 3.56
C MET A 28 -19.72 26.55 3.70
N ARG A 29 -19.22 26.67 4.93
CA ARG A 29 -17.81 26.98 5.18
C ARG A 29 -16.94 25.80 4.77
N VAL A 30 -15.84 26.10 4.09
CA VAL A 30 -14.81 25.11 3.75
C VAL A 30 -13.53 25.42 4.50
N SER A 31 -12.80 24.35 4.88
CA SER A 31 -11.53 24.42 5.58
C SER A 31 -10.46 23.60 4.85
N SER A 32 -9.20 23.75 5.22
CA SER A 32 -8.07 23.08 4.57
C SER A 32 -8.07 21.55 4.77
N ASP A 33 -8.80 21.05 5.77
CA ASP A 33 -8.96 19.62 6.07
C ASP A 33 -10.07 18.94 5.24
N MET A 34 -10.84 19.71 4.47
CA MET A 34 -11.85 19.17 3.57
C MET A 34 -11.24 18.71 2.23
N PRO A 35 -11.90 17.73 1.55
CA PRO A 35 -11.48 17.28 0.23
C PRO A 35 -11.33 18.42 -0.79
N ASP A 36 -10.26 18.39 -1.59
CA ASP A 36 -9.99 19.41 -2.61
C ASP A 36 -11.15 19.57 -3.62
N ASP A 37 -11.80 18.45 -3.99
CA ASP A 37 -12.96 18.48 -4.89
C ASP A 37 -14.12 19.34 -4.34
N VAL A 38 -14.28 19.41 -3.01
CA VAL A 38 -15.30 20.24 -2.35
C VAL A 38 -14.89 21.71 -2.37
N ARG A 39 -13.62 21.98 -2.05
CA ARG A 39 -13.06 23.34 -2.04
C ARG A 39 -13.10 23.97 -3.43
N LEU A 40 -12.70 23.21 -4.48
CA LEU A 40 -12.74 23.68 -5.88
C LEU A 40 -14.14 24.07 -6.33
N LEU A 41 -15.17 23.28 -5.99
CA LEU A 41 -16.55 23.63 -6.34
C LEU A 41 -17.05 24.84 -5.55
N HIS A 42 -16.74 24.90 -4.24
CA HIS A 42 -17.08 26.05 -3.38
C HIS A 42 -16.51 27.35 -3.96
N ASP A 43 -15.20 27.37 -4.25
CA ASP A 43 -14.51 28.56 -4.73
C ASP A 43 -15.08 29.02 -6.09
N ALA A 44 -15.38 28.08 -6.99
CA ALA A 44 -16.01 28.39 -8.26
C ALA A 44 -17.41 28.99 -8.08
N LEU A 45 -18.24 28.46 -7.17
CA LEU A 45 -19.57 28.99 -6.87
C LEU A 45 -19.51 30.34 -6.14
N ASP A 46 -18.51 30.55 -5.28
CA ASP A 46 -18.31 31.85 -4.62
C ASP A 46 -17.88 32.94 -5.62
N LEU A 47 -17.00 32.62 -6.57
CA LEU A 47 -16.63 33.50 -7.67
C LEU A 47 -17.86 33.85 -8.53
N LEU A 48 -18.73 32.87 -8.84
CA LEU A 48 -19.96 33.11 -9.59
C LEU A 48 -20.93 34.03 -8.85
N ARG A 49 -21.05 33.87 -7.54
CA ARG A 49 -21.92 34.72 -6.70
C ARG A 49 -21.50 36.20 -6.74
N ASN A 50 -20.19 36.43 -6.83
CA ASN A 50 -19.60 37.76 -6.85
C ASN A 50 -19.34 38.30 -8.28
N HIS A 51 -19.75 37.53 -9.32
CA HIS A 51 -19.52 37.87 -10.71
C HIS A 51 -20.35 39.10 -11.13
N LYS A 52 -19.74 40.00 -11.92
CA LYS A 52 -20.41 41.13 -12.53
C LYS A 52 -20.79 40.78 -13.96
N SER A 53 -22.07 40.96 -14.28
CA SER A 53 -22.61 40.66 -15.61
C SER A 53 -21.79 41.33 -16.72
N GLY A 54 -21.47 40.54 -17.75
CA GLY A 54 -20.70 40.98 -18.92
C GLY A 54 -19.17 40.97 -18.75
N GLU A 55 -18.62 40.75 -17.55
CA GLU A 55 -17.17 40.62 -17.36
C GLU A 55 -16.72 39.20 -17.69
N PRO A 56 -15.59 38.98 -18.40
CA PRO A 56 -15.06 37.62 -18.60
C PRO A 56 -14.65 36.98 -17.29
N LEU A 57 -15.05 35.71 -17.05
CA LEU A 57 -14.69 34.95 -15.87
C LEU A 57 -14.20 33.53 -16.27
N THR A 58 -13.09 33.10 -15.73
CA THR A 58 -12.59 31.72 -15.88
C THR A 58 -12.67 31.01 -14.53
N LEU A 59 -13.39 29.89 -14.49
CA LEU A 59 -13.53 29.04 -13.31
C LEU A 59 -12.63 27.82 -13.42
N TRP A 60 -11.71 27.69 -12.50
CA TRP A 60 -10.79 26.56 -12.43
C TRP A 60 -11.42 25.39 -11.66
N VAL A 61 -11.55 24.23 -12.31
CA VAL A 61 -12.15 23.01 -11.72
C VAL A 61 -11.11 21.90 -11.45
N GLY A 62 -9.83 22.15 -11.66
CA GLY A 62 -8.73 21.20 -11.46
C GLY A 62 -8.99 19.88 -12.18
N ASN A 63 -8.91 18.76 -11.45
CA ASN A 63 -9.25 17.42 -11.93
C ASN A 63 -10.60 16.91 -11.37
N CYS A 64 -11.51 17.80 -11.00
CA CYS A 64 -12.79 17.43 -10.40
C CYS A 64 -13.90 17.27 -11.46
N GLY A 65 -14.17 16.04 -11.88
CA GLY A 65 -15.22 15.73 -12.85
C GLY A 65 -16.65 16.08 -12.37
N THR A 66 -16.89 16.06 -11.06
CA THR A 66 -18.19 16.46 -10.49
C THR A 66 -18.37 17.96 -10.58
N ALA A 67 -17.37 18.76 -10.17
CA ALA A 67 -17.42 20.21 -10.27
C ALA A 67 -17.63 20.67 -11.71
N LEU A 68 -16.86 20.12 -12.67
CA LEU A 68 -17.01 20.44 -14.10
C LEU A 68 -18.45 20.24 -14.56
N ARG A 69 -19.05 19.08 -14.30
CA ARG A 69 -20.40 18.74 -14.80
C ARG A 69 -21.51 19.49 -14.08
N PHE A 70 -21.33 19.77 -12.79
CA PHE A 70 -22.28 20.58 -12.02
C PHE A 70 -22.27 22.02 -12.50
N LEU A 71 -21.11 22.60 -12.70
CA LEU A 71 -20.96 23.96 -13.21
C LEU A 71 -21.44 24.08 -14.65
N GLN A 72 -21.19 23.11 -15.54
CA GLN A 72 -21.71 23.10 -16.90
C GLN A 72 -23.27 23.26 -16.92
N VAL A 73 -23.97 22.48 -16.08
CA VAL A 73 -25.44 22.58 -15.99
C VAL A 73 -25.87 23.89 -15.34
N HIS A 74 -25.17 24.30 -14.26
CA HIS A 74 -25.50 25.52 -13.53
C HIS A 74 -25.33 26.77 -14.38
N LEU A 75 -24.20 26.87 -15.10
CA LEU A 75 -23.94 27.99 -16.02
C LEU A 75 -24.96 28.03 -17.15
N ALA A 76 -25.27 26.91 -17.78
CA ALA A 76 -26.26 26.86 -18.87
C ALA A 76 -27.67 27.29 -18.43
N LYS A 77 -28.02 27.14 -17.14
CA LYS A 77 -29.32 27.48 -16.61
C LYS A 77 -29.39 28.88 -16.00
N CYS A 78 -28.37 29.31 -15.30
CA CYS A 78 -28.38 30.54 -14.51
C CYS A 78 -27.59 31.68 -15.16
N TYR A 79 -26.67 31.37 -16.07
CA TYR A 79 -25.74 32.31 -16.70
C TYR A 79 -25.58 32.06 -18.21
N PRO A 80 -26.68 31.89 -18.99
CA PRO A 80 -26.61 31.42 -20.38
C PRO A 80 -25.84 32.36 -21.32
N ASP A 81 -25.91 33.67 -21.07
CA ASP A 81 -25.33 34.69 -21.94
C ASP A 81 -24.07 35.35 -21.36
N GLU A 82 -23.55 34.83 -20.22
CA GLU A 82 -22.37 35.40 -19.57
C GLU A 82 -21.06 34.81 -20.17
N PRO A 83 -20.01 35.64 -20.33
CA PRO A 83 -18.74 35.20 -20.88
C PRO A 83 -17.90 34.41 -19.86
N ILE A 84 -18.47 33.30 -19.37
CA ILE A 84 -17.86 32.44 -18.35
C ILE A 84 -17.31 31.17 -19.00
N THR A 85 -16.04 30.84 -18.71
CA THR A 85 -15.38 29.66 -19.19
C THR A 85 -15.00 28.74 -18.04
N LEU A 86 -15.01 27.42 -18.32
CA LEU A 86 -14.52 26.39 -17.40
C LEU A 86 -13.15 25.92 -17.86
N ASP A 87 -12.17 25.96 -16.97
CA ASP A 87 -10.80 25.48 -17.20
C ASP A 87 -10.40 24.45 -16.14
N GLY A 88 -9.44 23.59 -16.47
CA GLY A 88 -9.00 22.52 -15.57
C GLY A 88 -7.85 21.73 -16.17
N GLU A 89 -7.51 20.60 -15.53
CA GLU A 89 -6.48 19.72 -16.06
C GLU A 89 -6.83 19.18 -17.45
N GLU A 90 -5.84 19.11 -18.34
CA GLU A 90 -6.00 18.73 -19.76
C GLU A 90 -6.74 17.40 -19.93
N ARG A 91 -6.48 16.43 -19.04
CA ARG A 91 -7.15 15.13 -19.05
C ARG A 91 -8.67 15.28 -18.87
N LEU A 92 -9.10 16.10 -17.91
CA LEU A 92 -10.51 16.31 -17.61
C LEU A 92 -11.22 17.01 -18.78
N LEU A 93 -10.55 17.95 -19.41
CA LEU A 93 -11.08 18.70 -20.54
C LEU A 93 -11.19 17.84 -21.82
N LYS A 94 -10.34 16.83 -21.99
CA LYS A 94 -10.39 15.88 -23.12
C LYS A 94 -11.56 14.88 -23.04
N VAL A 95 -12.06 14.56 -21.85
CA VAL A 95 -13.19 13.63 -21.65
C VAL A 95 -14.55 14.33 -21.89
N ARG A 96 -14.64 15.12 -22.95
CA ARG A 96 -15.86 15.80 -23.40
C ARG A 96 -16.55 15.01 -24.52
N ASP A 97 -17.02 13.78 -24.22
CA ASP A 97 -17.76 12.97 -25.20
C ASP A 97 -19.21 13.42 -25.43
N GLY A 98 -19.63 14.50 -24.79
CA GLY A 98 -20.98 15.10 -24.93
C GLY A 98 -22.13 14.25 -24.39
N LYS A 99 -21.85 13.04 -23.89
CA LYS A 99 -22.90 12.16 -23.36
C LYS A 99 -23.28 12.55 -21.93
N PRO A 100 -24.58 12.53 -21.59
CA PRO A 100 -25.04 12.75 -20.23
C PRO A 100 -24.44 11.72 -19.29
N THR A 101 -23.80 12.17 -18.21
CA THR A 101 -23.29 11.32 -17.15
C THR A 101 -24.25 11.31 -15.96
N SER A 102 -24.06 10.38 -15.01
CA SER A 102 -24.82 10.40 -13.75
C SER A 102 -24.67 11.73 -12.99
N GLN A 103 -23.54 12.40 -13.11
CA GLN A 103 -23.33 13.71 -12.48
C GLN A 103 -24.06 14.83 -13.23
N THR A 104 -24.11 14.83 -14.56
CA THR A 104 -24.89 15.76 -15.36
C THR A 104 -26.38 15.60 -15.05
N THR A 105 -26.87 14.36 -14.99
CA THR A 105 -28.27 14.06 -14.62
C THR A 105 -28.55 14.50 -13.18
N SER A 106 -27.62 14.24 -12.25
CA SER A 106 -27.71 14.73 -10.86
C SER A 106 -27.87 16.24 -10.79
N ALA A 107 -27.05 17.02 -11.50
CA ALA A 107 -27.13 18.47 -11.51
C ALA A 107 -28.47 18.97 -12.06
N ARG A 108 -28.98 18.35 -13.12
CA ARG A 108 -30.31 18.68 -13.69
C ARG A 108 -31.44 18.42 -12.70
N ILE A 109 -31.39 17.32 -11.95
CA ILE A 109 -32.37 17.01 -10.91
C ILE A 109 -32.32 18.04 -9.78
N LEU A 110 -31.10 18.41 -9.33
CA LEU A 110 -30.92 19.45 -8.31
C LEU A 110 -31.50 20.81 -8.77
N HIS A 111 -31.46 21.10 -10.06
CA HIS A 111 -32.11 22.25 -10.68
C HIS A 111 -33.64 22.08 -10.93
N GLY A 112 -34.24 21.00 -10.48
CA GLY A 112 -35.69 20.77 -10.60
C GLY A 112 -36.14 20.20 -11.94
N ASP A 113 -35.26 19.68 -12.81
CA ASP A 113 -35.70 19.06 -14.06
C ASP A 113 -36.55 17.81 -13.78
N PRO A 114 -37.68 17.61 -14.47
CA PRO A 114 -38.57 16.47 -14.29
C PRO A 114 -37.99 15.22 -15.00
N ILE A 115 -36.92 14.68 -14.48
CA ILE A 115 -36.26 13.45 -15.00
C ILE A 115 -36.98 12.23 -14.42
N PRO A 116 -37.48 11.28 -15.23
CA PRO A 116 -38.15 10.07 -14.75
C PRO A 116 -37.21 9.20 -13.86
N VAL A 117 -37.80 8.53 -12.89
CA VAL A 117 -37.09 7.49 -12.09
C VAL A 117 -37.01 6.23 -12.93
N THR A 118 -35.81 5.62 -12.98
CA THR A 118 -35.60 4.33 -13.64
C THR A 118 -35.22 3.25 -12.61
N PRO A 119 -35.58 1.95 -12.85
CA PRO A 119 -35.25 0.87 -11.94
C PRO A 119 -33.72 0.74 -11.66
N ASP A 120 -32.92 1.04 -12.68
CA ASP A 120 -31.44 0.94 -12.63
C ASP A 120 -30.76 2.30 -12.39
N GLU A 121 -31.43 3.20 -11.68
CA GLU A 121 -30.89 4.52 -11.41
C GLU A 121 -29.60 4.44 -10.57
N SER A 122 -28.58 5.18 -11.01
CA SER A 122 -27.31 5.27 -10.29
C SER A 122 -27.50 5.79 -8.86
N PRO A 123 -26.78 5.25 -7.85
CA PRO A 123 -26.84 5.77 -6.47
C PRO A 123 -26.62 7.28 -6.36
N TYR A 124 -25.80 7.86 -7.23
CA TYR A 124 -25.56 9.31 -7.27
C TYR A 124 -26.80 10.11 -7.70
N ILE A 125 -27.61 9.56 -8.59
CA ILE A 125 -28.86 10.18 -9.03
C ILE A 125 -29.90 10.08 -7.93
N THR A 126 -30.07 8.90 -7.33
CA THR A 126 -30.95 8.66 -6.18
C THR A 126 -30.61 9.60 -5.01
N MET A 127 -29.32 9.75 -4.69
CA MET A 127 -28.83 10.72 -3.69
C MET A 127 -29.28 12.15 -4.02
N SER A 128 -29.14 12.59 -5.29
CA SER A 128 -29.53 13.94 -5.70
C SER A 128 -31.03 14.18 -5.54
N ARG A 129 -31.87 13.19 -5.87
CA ARG A 129 -33.34 13.29 -5.65
C ARG A 129 -33.69 13.42 -4.17
N ARG A 130 -33.07 12.58 -3.33
CA ARG A 130 -33.32 12.63 -1.88
C ARG A 130 -32.89 13.96 -1.28
N LEU A 131 -31.70 14.44 -1.63
CA LEU A 131 -31.21 15.74 -1.16
C LEU A 131 -32.09 16.90 -1.64
N ALA A 132 -32.48 16.94 -2.92
CA ALA A 132 -33.36 17.96 -3.45
C ALA A 132 -34.72 17.97 -2.74
N ALA A 133 -35.25 16.80 -2.38
CA ALA A 133 -36.55 16.67 -1.71
C ALA A 133 -36.55 17.15 -0.24
N VAL A 134 -35.41 17.04 0.46
CA VAL A 134 -35.27 17.38 1.88
C VAL A 134 -34.43 18.62 2.13
N TYR A 135 -34.00 19.31 1.06
CA TYR A 135 -33.07 20.42 1.18
C TYR A 135 -33.65 21.54 2.04
N GLN A 136 -32.85 21.99 2.97
CA GLN A 136 -33.02 23.22 3.74
C GLN A 136 -31.61 23.75 4.08
N PRO A 137 -31.41 25.05 4.31
CA PRO A 137 -30.09 25.63 4.54
C PRO A 137 -29.31 24.99 5.68
N SER A 138 -29.99 24.49 6.72
CA SER A 138 -29.38 23.78 7.86
C SER A 138 -28.88 22.37 7.53
N LEU A 139 -29.20 21.83 6.34
CA LEU A 139 -28.75 20.48 5.94
C LEU A 139 -27.22 20.36 5.75
N ALA A 140 -26.54 21.52 5.63
CA ALA A 140 -25.09 21.55 5.42
C ALA A 140 -24.24 21.22 6.67
N ASP A 141 -24.85 21.04 7.85
CA ASP A 141 -24.10 20.83 9.08
C ASP A 141 -24.85 19.90 10.05
N PRO A 142 -24.28 18.76 10.45
CA PRO A 142 -23.05 18.15 9.89
C PRO A 142 -23.31 17.28 8.64
N ILE A 143 -22.37 17.30 7.69
CA ILE A 143 -22.37 16.35 6.57
C ILE A 143 -21.83 15.01 7.03
N GLU A 144 -22.48 13.91 6.65
CA GLU A 144 -22.04 12.57 7.00
C GLU A 144 -20.63 12.23 6.43
N PRO A 145 -19.85 11.37 7.11
CA PRO A 145 -18.54 10.91 6.63
C PRO A 145 -18.64 10.14 5.30
N ASP A 146 -17.52 10.09 4.56
CA ASP A 146 -17.43 9.47 3.24
C ASP A 146 -17.27 7.94 3.33
N TRP A 147 -18.28 7.19 2.90
CA TRP A 147 -18.27 5.75 2.83
C TRP A 147 -17.28 5.18 1.81
N SER A 148 -16.98 5.91 0.73
CA SER A 148 -15.92 5.50 -0.19
C SER A 148 -14.55 5.56 0.48
N ALA A 149 -14.32 6.54 1.36
CA ALA A 149 -13.11 6.64 2.16
C ALA A 149 -13.03 5.54 3.25
N ALA A 150 -14.18 5.15 3.81
CA ALA A 150 -14.26 4.06 4.77
C ALA A 150 -13.79 2.72 4.16
N ALA A 151 -13.98 2.51 2.85
CA ALA A 151 -13.62 1.26 2.17
C ALA A 151 -12.14 0.87 2.37
N PHE A 152 -11.22 1.84 2.44
CA PHE A 152 -9.79 1.59 2.67
C PHE A 152 -9.50 1.09 4.09
N TRP A 153 -10.33 1.46 5.07
CA TRP A 153 -10.23 0.95 6.44
C TRP A 153 -10.81 -0.45 6.57
N TYR A 154 -11.88 -0.77 5.82
CA TYR A 154 -12.39 -2.13 5.68
C TYR A 154 -11.34 -3.03 5.03
N GLU A 155 -10.68 -2.57 3.96
CA GLU A 155 -9.54 -3.25 3.33
C GLU A 155 -8.42 -3.49 4.34
N TYR A 156 -7.98 -2.44 5.03
CA TYR A 156 -6.92 -2.52 6.04
C TYR A 156 -7.24 -3.58 7.10
N ILE A 157 -8.43 -3.52 7.73
CA ILE A 157 -8.83 -4.48 8.77
C ILE A 157 -9.00 -5.89 8.21
N ALA A 158 -9.47 -6.06 6.99
CA ALA A 158 -9.58 -7.37 6.35
C ALA A 158 -8.22 -8.02 6.14
N ILE A 159 -7.19 -7.26 5.84
CA ILE A 159 -5.83 -7.74 5.58
C ILE A 159 -5.06 -7.92 6.90
N HIS A 160 -5.09 -6.93 7.80
CA HIS A 160 -4.23 -6.89 8.99
C HIS A 160 -4.88 -7.44 10.25
N SER A 161 -6.21 -7.65 10.24
CA SER A 161 -7.02 -7.97 11.43
C SER A 161 -6.98 -6.83 12.47
N GLY A 162 -7.85 -6.90 13.46
CA GLY A 162 -7.92 -5.90 14.52
C GLY A 162 -9.29 -5.24 14.63
N GLU A 163 -9.32 -4.04 15.22
CA GLU A 163 -10.53 -3.29 15.54
C GLU A 163 -10.29 -1.79 15.38
N LEU A 164 -11.19 -1.11 14.65
CA LEU A 164 -11.18 0.35 14.46
C LEU A 164 -12.57 0.93 14.72
N LEU A 165 -12.64 2.14 15.27
CA LEU A 165 -13.83 2.98 15.26
C LEU A 165 -13.71 3.99 14.10
N LEU A 166 -14.61 3.91 13.13
CA LEU A 166 -14.78 4.90 12.07
C LEU A 166 -15.82 5.93 12.52
N GLU A 167 -15.35 7.11 12.92
CA GLU A 167 -16.15 8.13 13.58
C GLU A 167 -17.29 8.67 12.68
N GLY A 168 -18.46 8.82 13.24
CA GLY A 168 -19.63 9.46 12.63
C GLY A 168 -20.34 8.64 11.56
N LEU A 169 -19.87 7.44 11.18
CA LEU A 169 -20.60 6.56 10.26
C LEU A 169 -21.87 6.00 10.90
N THR A 170 -22.95 5.98 10.16
CA THR A 170 -24.26 5.46 10.58
C THR A 170 -24.77 4.38 9.64
N SER A 171 -25.68 3.54 10.12
CA SER A 171 -26.33 2.51 9.30
C SER A 171 -27.26 3.10 8.23
N ASP A 172 -27.82 4.29 8.47
CA ASP A 172 -28.67 5.02 7.53
C ASP A 172 -27.83 6.09 6.81
N SER A 173 -27.46 5.83 5.57
CA SER A 173 -26.65 6.71 4.74
C SER A 173 -27.27 6.87 3.35
N LEU A 174 -27.12 8.08 2.79
CA LEU A 174 -27.50 8.36 1.41
C LEU A 174 -26.49 7.83 0.39
N GLN A 175 -25.32 7.41 0.83
CA GLN A 175 -24.22 6.97 -0.03
C GLN A 175 -24.38 5.48 -0.43
N GLY A 176 -24.32 5.20 -1.74
CA GLY A 176 -24.38 3.82 -2.25
C GLY A 176 -23.22 2.96 -1.78
N ASP A 177 -22.05 3.56 -1.53
CA ASP A 177 -20.85 2.86 -1.08
C ASP A 177 -20.94 2.31 0.35
N ARG A 178 -22.00 2.65 1.12
CA ARG A 178 -22.30 2.01 2.43
C ARG A 178 -22.37 0.49 2.33
N ILE A 179 -22.71 -0.05 1.15
CA ILE A 179 -22.73 -1.49 0.90
C ILE A 179 -21.39 -2.17 1.16
N VAL A 180 -20.28 -1.42 1.28
CA VAL A 180 -18.96 -1.95 1.64
C VAL A 180 -19.01 -2.74 2.94
N ALA A 181 -19.78 -2.29 3.93
CA ALA A 181 -19.94 -3.00 5.20
C ALA A 181 -20.54 -4.41 4.99
N ASP A 182 -21.54 -4.51 4.13
CA ASP A 182 -22.23 -5.77 3.84
C ASP A 182 -21.33 -6.72 3.00
N ILE A 183 -20.60 -6.17 2.02
CA ILE A 183 -19.63 -6.92 1.19
C ILE A 183 -18.51 -7.50 2.07
N TYR A 184 -17.93 -6.67 2.93
CA TYR A 184 -16.81 -7.11 3.77
C TYR A 184 -17.26 -8.09 4.86
N ALA A 185 -18.48 -7.96 5.37
CA ALA A 185 -19.06 -8.94 6.28
C ALA A 185 -19.31 -10.30 5.60
N ALA A 186 -19.86 -10.28 4.39
CA ALA A 186 -20.19 -11.49 3.65
C ALA A 186 -18.97 -12.28 3.15
N HIS A 187 -17.90 -11.57 2.74
CA HIS A 187 -16.82 -12.19 1.97
C HIS A 187 -15.45 -12.16 2.66
N PHE A 188 -15.20 -11.20 3.56
CA PHE A 188 -13.86 -10.98 4.12
C PHE A 188 -13.82 -11.11 5.66
N GLY A 189 -14.95 -11.41 6.31
CA GLY A 189 -15.02 -11.63 7.75
C GLY A 189 -14.87 -10.37 8.59
N VAL A 190 -15.13 -9.18 8.02
CA VAL A 190 -15.14 -7.91 8.75
C VAL A 190 -16.56 -7.63 9.22
N THR A 191 -16.81 -7.67 10.51
CA THR A 191 -18.10 -7.29 11.11
C THR A 191 -18.16 -5.80 11.40
N THR A 192 -19.36 -5.21 11.30
CA THR A 192 -19.61 -3.79 11.58
C THR A 192 -20.68 -3.67 12.66
N GLU A 193 -20.37 -2.95 13.74
CA GLU A 193 -21.32 -2.58 14.78
C GLU A 193 -21.49 -1.06 14.78
N PHE A 194 -22.74 -0.61 14.61
CA PHE A 194 -23.05 0.83 14.62
C PHE A 194 -23.34 1.28 16.04
N THR A 195 -22.67 2.35 16.46
CA THR A 195 -22.79 2.98 17.77
C THR A 195 -23.15 4.46 17.62
N SER A 196 -23.44 5.14 18.72
CA SER A 196 -23.67 6.60 18.71
C SER A 196 -22.47 7.42 18.24
N ASN A 197 -21.25 6.85 18.30
CA ASN A 197 -20.00 7.53 17.94
C ASN A 197 -19.53 7.20 16.53
N GLY A 198 -20.09 6.18 15.88
CA GLY A 198 -19.69 5.73 14.55
C GLY A 198 -19.80 4.21 14.40
N ALA A 199 -19.11 3.68 13.39
CA ALA A 199 -19.07 2.25 13.07
C ALA A 199 -17.79 1.61 13.64
N ILE A 200 -17.94 0.61 14.50
CA ILE A 200 -16.85 -0.25 14.96
C ILE A 200 -16.71 -1.38 13.94
N ILE A 201 -15.55 -1.47 13.28
CA ILE A 201 -15.24 -2.55 12.35
C ILE A 201 -14.23 -3.49 12.98
N VAL A 202 -14.51 -4.80 12.90
CA VAL A 202 -13.69 -5.84 13.56
C VAL A 202 -13.45 -7.00 12.60
N CYS A 203 -12.19 -7.43 12.50
CA CYS A 203 -11.82 -8.68 11.85
C CYS A 203 -10.93 -9.50 12.81
N GLN A 204 -11.44 -10.66 13.26
CA GLN A 204 -10.67 -11.60 14.07
C GLN A 204 -10.40 -12.86 13.25
N ARG A 205 -9.25 -12.94 12.58
CA ARG A 205 -8.82 -14.17 11.93
C ARG A 205 -8.32 -15.15 12.99
N ARG A 206 -9.06 -16.24 13.24
CA ARG A 206 -8.58 -17.38 14.01
C ARG A 206 -7.63 -18.20 13.15
N GLY A 207 -6.33 -18.15 13.50
CA GLY A 207 -5.36 -19.12 13.04
C GLY A 207 -4.13 -18.57 12.37
N LEU A 208 -3.25 -17.94 13.15
CA LEU A 208 -1.79 -17.93 12.99
C LEU A 208 -1.15 -17.34 14.26
N SER A 209 -1.62 -17.71 15.47
CA SER A 209 -0.87 -17.42 16.68
C SER A 209 -0.83 -18.60 17.63
N ALA A 210 0.42 -19.01 17.88
CA ALA A 210 0.97 -19.64 19.07
C ALA A 210 0.02 -20.44 19.98
N LYS A 211 0.22 -21.76 19.99
CA LYS A 211 -0.12 -22.63 21.10
C LYS A 211 0.45 -22.07 22.41
N ARG A 212 -0.38 -21.41 23.19
CA ARG A 212 -0.14 -21.29 24.64
C ARG A 212 -0.72 -22.55 25.29
N SER A 213 0.16 -23.45 25.66
CA SER A 213 -0.13 -24.54 26.57
C SER A 213 -0.47 -23.98 27.94
N VAL A 214 -1.74 -24.03 28.31
CA VAL A 214 -2.13 -24.03 29.72
C VAL A 214 -2.90 -25.32 29.93
N SER A 215 -2.26 -26.26 30.61
CA SER A 215 -2.88 -27.46 31.16
C SER A 215 -3.75 -27.07 32.36
N VAL A 216 -5.06 -27.21 32.20
CA VAL A 216 -5.97 -27.36 33.34
C VAL A 216 -6.92 -28.52 33.01
N SER A 217 -6.77 -29.56 33.77
CA SER A 217 -7.62 -30.75 33.81
C SER A 217 -9.00 -30.45 34.42
N GLY A 218 -10.08 -30.92 33.74
CA GLY A 218 -11.43 -30.93 34.28
C GLY A 218 -12.48 -31.26 33.20
N PRO A 219 -13.59 -31.95 33.49
CA PRO A 219 -14.19 -32.91 32.57
C PRO A 219 -15.30 -32.38 31.66
N THR A 220 -15.35 -32.98 30.49
CA THR A 220 -16.50 -33.24 29.57
C THR A 220 -17.70 -32.31 29.62
N ALA A 221 -17.79 -31.44 28.61
CA ALA A 221 -19.06 -31.06 27.99
C ALA A 221 -18.85 -31.04 26.47
N GLN A 222 -19.55 -31.90 25.76
CA GLN A 222 -19.64 -31.89 24.31
C GLN A 222 -20.16 -30.54 23.85
N ARG A 223 -19.31 -29.77 23.16
CA ARG A 223 -19.71 -28.60 22.39
C ARG A 223 -19.54 -28.94 20.93
N SER A 224 -20.65 -28.87 20.23
CA SER A 224 -20.81 -28.93 18.80
C SER A 224 -19.76 -28.12 18.07
N ASP A 225 -19.15 -28.74 17.07
CA ASP A 225 -18.21 -28.13 16.12
C ASP A 225 -18.77 -26.83 15.56
N SER A 226 -18.18 -25.70 16.02
CA SER A 226 -18.35 -24.42 15.35
C SER A 226 -17.50 -24.48 14.08
N ALA A 227 -18.19 -24.54 12.93
CA ALA A 227 -17.58 -24.45 11.60
C ALA A 227 -16.58 -23.28 11.57
N ALA A 228 -15.31 -23.60 11.36
CA ALA A 228 -14.32 -22.61 10.96
C ALA A 228 -14.83 -21.99 9.65
N LEU A 229 -15.06 -20.68 9.65
CA LEU A 229 -15.38 -19.93 8.43
C LEU A 229 -14.22 -20.15 7.45
N GLN A 230 -14.39 -21.10 6.52
CA GLN A 230 -13.50 -21.25 5.38
C GLN A 230 -13.69 -19.99 4.54
N GLN A 231 -12.61 -19.27 4.25
CA GLN A 231 -12.66 -18.15 3.33
C GLN A 231 -13.16 -18.63 1.97
N PRO A 232 -14.07 -17.90 1.30
CA PRO A 232 -14.51 -18.28 -0.03
C PRO A 232 -13.29 -18.29 -0.98
N GLN A 233 -13.16 -19.34 -1.79
CA GLN A 233 -12.10 -19.41 -2.80
C GLN A 233 -12.30 -18.38 -3.92
N ALA A 234 -13.53 -17.90 -4.11
CA ALA A 234 -13.89 -16.91 -5.10
C ALA A 234 -15.04 -16.02 -4.61
N VAL A 235 -15.02 -14.76 -5.02
CA VAL A 235 -16.04 -13.73 -4.76
C VAL A 235 -16.55 -13.20 -6.10
N SER A 236 -17.86 -13.15 -6.30
CA SER A 236 -18.49 -12.59 -7.50
C SER A 236 -19.25 -11.32 -7.14
N LEU A 237 -18.93 -10.19 -7.77
CA LEU A 237 -19.54 -8.88 -7.48
C LEU A 237 -19.85 -8.12 -8.78
N ASP A 238 -21.01 -7.47 -8.81
CA ASP A 238 -21.33 -6.45 -9.80
C ASP A 238 -20.91 -5.07 -9.28
N LEU A 239 -19.97 -4.46 -9.99
CA LEU A 239 -19.35 -3.18 -9.63
C LEU A 239 -19.94 -1.99 -10.41
N GLU A 240 -20.96 -2.18 -11.23
CA GLU A 240 -21.53 -1.11 -12.06
C GLU A 240 -22.00 0.07 -11.20
N ARG A 241 -22.61 -0.22 -10.04
CA ARG A 241 -23.15 0.78 -9.12
C ARG A 241 -22.15 1.28 -8.07
N ILE A 242 -21.08 0.56 -7.85
CA ILE A 242 -20.06 0.82 -6.82
C ILE A 242 -18.62 0.81 -7.37
N PRO A 243 -18.37 1.45 -8.52
CA PRO A 243 -17.06 1.36 -9.18
C PRO A 243 -15.91 1.94 -8.36
N ASP A 244 -16.25 2.77 -7.36
CA ASP A 244 -15.27 3.41 -6.51
C ASP A 244 -14.74 2.50 -5.40
N LEU A 245 -15.41 1.37 -5.12
CA LEU A 245 -14.97 0.34 -4.19
C LEU A 245 -14.01 -0.68 -4.83
N TYR A 246 -13.89 -0.71 -6.17
CA TYR A 246 -13.12 -1.71 -6.89
C TYR A 246 -11.66 -1.83 -6.42
N PRO A 247 -10.86 -0.75 -6.29
CA PRO A 247 -9.47 -0.88 -5.86
C PRO A 247 -9.32 -1.58 -4.51
N ALA A 248 -10.09 -1.16 -3.50
CA ALA A 248 -10.06 -1.75 -2.16
C ALA A 248 -10.45 -3.23 -2.17
N ILE A 249 -11.54 -3.59 -2.87
CA ILE A 249 -12.02 -4.98 -2.95
C ILE A 249 -11.03 -5.86 -3.71
N ALA A 250 -10.50 -5.39 -4.85
CA ALA A 250 -9.60 -6.17 -5.68
C ALA A 250 -8.28 -6.47 -4.96
N LEU A 251 -7.67 -5.47 -4.31
CA LEU A 251 -6.44 -5.65 -3.55
C LEU A 251 -6.67 -6.47 -2.28
N THR A 252 -7.84 -6.34 -1.62
CA THR A 252 -8.22 -7.25 -0.52
C THR A 252 -8.26 -8.70 -1.00
N CYS A 253 -8.91 -8.98 -2.14
CA CYS A 253 -8.98 -10.33 -2.70
C CYS A 253 -7.58 -10.86 -3.02
N GLU A 254 -6.73 -10.06 -3.65
CA GLU A 254 -5.37 -10.44 -3.99
C GLU A 254 -4.53 -10.77 -2.74
N ARG A 255 -4.54 -9.88 -1.74
CA ARG A 255 -3.80 -10.09 -0.48
C ARG A 255 -4.28 -11.30 0.31
N LEU A 256 -5.54 -11.70 0.13
CA LEU A 256 -6.13 -12.86 0.79
C LEU A 256 -6.08 -14.14 -0.04
N GLY A 257 -5.57 -14.09 -1.27
CA GLY A 257 -5.54 -15.23 -2.19
C GLY A 257 -6.95 -15.65 -2.67
N ILE A 258 -7.91 -14.71 -2.74
CA ILE A 258 -9.29 -14.94 -3.17
C ILE A 258 -9.44 -14.53 -4.64
N THR A 259 -10.06 -15.36 -5.47
CA THR A 259 -10.32 -14.99 -6.86
C THR A 259 -11.52 -14.03 -6.94
N LEU A 260 -11.35 -12.85 -7.53
CA LEU A 260 -12.43 -11.89 -7.76
C LEU A 260 -13.02 -12.06 -9.17
N HIS A 261 -14.29 -12.36 -9.27
CA HIS A 261 -15.09 -12.32 -10.50
C HIS A 261 -15.93 -11.04 -10.52
N ALA A 262 -15.39 -9.99 -11.14
CA ALA A 262 -16.01 -8.67 -11.22
C ALA A 262 -16.78 -8.50 -12.54
N THR A 263 -18.05 -8.07 -12.46
CA THR A 263 -18.84 -7.59 -13.60
C THR A 263 -19.12 -6.09 -13.48
N GLY A 264 -19.65 -5.44 -14.51
CA GLY A 264 -19.90 -3.99 -14.50
C GLY A 264 -18.64 -3.13 -14.47
N THR A 265 -17.52 -3.66 -15.02
CA THR A 265 -16.19 -3.04 -14.90
C THR A 265 -15.85 -2.05 -16.01
N ASP A 266 -16.68 -1.89 -17.04
CA ASP A 266 -16.38 -1.07 -18.22
C ASP A 266 -16.02 0.38 -17.88
N ARG A 267 -16.69 0.94 -16.87
CA ARG A 267 -16.45 2.33 -16.43
C ARG A 267 -15.13 2.54 -15.71
N LEU A 268 -14.49 1.46 -15.21
CA LEU A 268 -13.24 1.54 -14.46
C LEU A 268 -12.07 1.99 -15.34
N ARG A 269 -12.13 1.72 -16.66
CA ARG A 269 -11.12 2.14 -17.63
C ARG A 269 -11.09 3.64 -17.89
N PHE A 270 -12.20 4.35 -17.59
CA PHE A 270 -12.40 5.76 -17.85
C PHE A 270 -12.48 6.61 -16.57
N LYS A 271 -11.97 6.09 -15.45
CA LYS A 271 -11.84 6.84 -14.19
C LYS A 271 -10.63 7.78 -14.25
N GLU A 272 -10.05 8.13 -13.11
CA GLU A 272 -8.81 8.92 -13.05
C GLU A 272 -7.63 8.19 -13.68
N SER A 273 -7.62 6.86 -13.56
CA SER A 273 -6.75 5.93 -14.28
C SER A 273 -7.59 4.80 -14.88
N ASP A 274 -7.00 3.96 -15.76
CA ASP A 274 -7.54 2.63 -16.01
C ASP A 274 -7.30 1.79 -14.75
N ARG A 275 -8.31 1.72 -13.86
CA ARG A 275 -8.19 1.06 -12.56
C ARG A 275 -8.00 -0.45 -12.68
N LEU A 276 -8.47 -1.09 -13.75
CA LEU A 276 -8.25 -2.51 -13.97
C LEU A 276 -6.77 -2.80 -14.19
N GLU A 277 -6.14 -2.00 -15.03
CA GLU A 277 -4.71 -2.14 -15.30
C GLU A 277 -3.86 -1.64 -14.12
N ALA A 278 -4.27 -0.54 -13.46
CA ALA A 278 -3.56 0.02 -12.31
C ALA A 278 -3.50 -0.96 -11.13
N VAL A 279 -4.59 -1.68 -10.84
CA VAL A 279 -4.62 -2.77 -9.83
C VAL A 279 -3.67 -3.89 -10.24
N ARG A 280 -3.74 -4.35 -11.49
CA ARG A 280 -2.88 -5.45 -12.00
C ARG A 280 -1.39 -5.14 -11.93
N LEU A 281 -1.02 -3.86 -12.07
CA LEU A 281 0.38 -3.40 -12.07
C LEU A 281 0.81 -2.79 -10.73
N HIS A 282 -0.11 -2.64 -9.77
CA HIS A 282 0.10 -1.94 -8.48
C HIS A 282 0.61 -0.50 -8.67
N GLU A 283 0.06 0.22 -9.67
CA GLU A 283 0.46 1.57 -10.00
C GLU A 283 -0.56 2.61 -9.52
N VAL A 284 -0.11 3.73 -8.98
CA VAL A 284 -0.98 4.83 -8.51
C VAL A 284 -1.61 5.59 -9.69
N ARG A 285 -0.83 5.92 -10.72
CA ARG A 285 -1.28 6.64 -11.92
C ARG A 285 -2.06 7.93 -11.64
N ASN A 286 -1.67 8.68 -10.61
CA ASN A 286 -2.36 9.90 -10.16
C ASN A 286 -3.85 9.69 -9.83
N ASP A 287 -4.22 8.49 -9.37
CA ASP A 287 -5.56 8.13 -8.89
C ASP A 287 -5.53 7.96 -7.37
N HIS A 288 -6.21 8.87 -6.66
CA HIS A 288 -6.24 8.90 -5.20
C HIS A 288 -6.77 7.59 -4.57
N ARG A 289 -7.71 6.90 -5.25
CA ARG A 289 -8.26 5.63 -4.74
C ARG A 289 -7.26 4.50 -4.89
N MET A 290 -6.50 4.49 -6.00
CA MET A 290 -5.39 3.55 -6.16
C MET A 290 -4.30 3.80 -5.11
N ALA A 291 -3.93 5.06 -4.86
CA ALA A 291 -2.93 5.41 -3.85
C ALA A 291 -3.34 4.91 -2.46
N MET A 292 -4.56 5.22 -2.02
CA MET A 292 -5.05 4.82 -0.69
C MET A 292 -5.24 3.30 -0.56
N ALA A 293 -5.75 2.62 -1.58
CA ALA A 293 -5.90 1.17 -1.56
C ALA A 293 -4.54 0.45 -1.54
N LEU A 294 -3.58 0.87 -2.36
CA LEU A 294 -2.23 0.30 -2.34
C LEU A 294 -1.52 0.52 -0.99
N MET A 295 -1.77 1.65 -0.32
CA MET A 295 -1.26 1.91 1.02
C MET A 295 -1.96 1.04 2.07
N ALA A 296 -3.28 0.91 2.03
CA ALA A 296 -4.04 0.08 2.96
C ALA A 296 -3.70 -1.41 2.83
N ALA A 297 -3.31 -1.85 1.63
CA ALA A 297 -2.88 -3.21 1.32
C ALA A 297 -1.36 -3.45 1.44
N ASP A 298 -0.57 -2.49 1.96
CA ASP A 298 0.89 -2.55 2.11
C ASP A 298 1.68 -2.78 0.79
N TYR A 299 1.17 -2.33 -0.34
CA TYR A 299 1.94 -2.29 -1.58
C TYR A 299 2.76 -0.99 -1.70
N ILE A 300 2.29 0.09 -1.08
CA ILE A 300 2.96 1.39 -1.00
C ILE A 300 2.95 1.86 0.44
N HIS A 301 4.08 2.34 0.95
CA HIS A 301 4.13 2.91 2.30
C HIS A 301 3.68 4.37 2.32
N PRO A 302 2.96 4.79 3.38
CA PRO A 302 2.55 6.18 3.58
C PRO A 302 3.75 7.04 4.00
N LEU A 303 4.51 7.54 3.02
CA LEU A 303 5.74 8.29 3.29
C LEU A 303 5.62 9.77 2.99
N PRO A 304 6.44 10.60 3.68
CA PRO A 304 6.65 11.97 3.24
C PRO A 304 7.26 11.99 1.83
N ALA A 305 6.77 12.89 1.00
CA ALA A 305 7.18 13.06 -0.39
C ALA A 305 8.66 13.40 -0.52
N TYR A 306 9.43 12.57 -1.21
CA TYR A 306 10.84 12.79 -1.50
C TYR A 306 11.16 12.77 -2.99
N THR A 307 10.22 12.30 -3.81
CA THR A 307 10.31 12.34 -5.27
C THR A 307 9.12 13.12 -5.85
N PRO A 308 9.21 13.61 -7.08
CA PRO A 308 8.05 14.20 -7.76
C PRO A 308 6.85 13.26 -7.83
N ASP A 309 7.07 11.95 -7.95
CA ASP A 309 6.01 10.94 -7.98
C ASP A 309 5.36 10.75 -6.60
N ASP A 310 6.15 10.78 -5.52
CA ASP A 310 5.62 10.76 -4.15
C ASP A 310 4.81 12.03 -3.85
N GLU A 311 5.31 13.20 -4.27
CA GLU A 311 4.59 14.47 -4.13
C GLU A 311 3.28 14.46 -4.92
N ALA A 312 3.29 13.92 -6.15
CA ALA A 312 2.08 13.75 -6.95
C ALA A 312 1.08 12.79 -6.28
N THR A 313 1.57 11.70 -5.68
CA THR A 313 0.77 10.74 -4.92
C THR A 313 0.11 11.40 -3.70
N LEU A 314 0.86 12.17 -2.92
CA LEU A 314 0.33 12.91 -1.77
C LEU A 314 -0.72 13.93 -2.20
N LYS A 315 -0.45 14.70 -3.26
CA LYS A 315 -1.41 15.66 -3.81
C LYS A 315 -2.68 14.98 -4.32
N CYS A 316 -2.58 13.82 -4.95
CA CYS A 316 -3.77 13.13 -5.43
C CYS A 316 -4.66 12.60 -4.29
N ILE A 317 -4.09 12.18 -3.16
CA ILE A 317 -4.84 11.71 -1.98
C ILE A 317 -5.67 12.85 -1.37
N ALA A 318 -5.12 14.06 -1.27
CA ALA A 318 -5.80 15.24 -0.73
C ALA A 318 -7.11 15.58 -1.47
N LYS A 319 -7.25 15.12 -2.72
CA LYS A 319 -8.46 15.26 -3.52
C LYS A 319 -9.73 14.74 -2.83
N SER A 320 -9.60 13.68 -1.99
CA SER A 320 -10.73 13.09 -1.30
C SER A 320 -10.51 12.84 0.19
N TYR A 321 -9.28 12.64 0.64
CA TYR A 321 -8.98 12.35 2.03
C TYR A 321 -7.62 12.96 2.45
N PRO A 322 -7.57 14.27 2.75
CA PRO A 322 -6.30 14.97 3.06
C PRO A 322 -5.49 14.33 4.20
N HIS A 323 -6.16 13.80 5.23
CA HIS A 323 -5.52 13.23 6.43
C HIS A 323 -5.37 11.69 6.40
N PHE A 324 -5.54 11.04 5.24
CA PHE A 324 -5.46 9.58 5.15
C PHE A 324 -4.14 9.02 5.66
N ILE A 325 -3.02 9.61 5.22
CA ILE A 325 -1.67 9.17 5.60
C ILE A 325 -1.43 9.34 7.10
N GLU A 326 -1.80 10.49 7.66
CA GLU A 326 -1.68 10.73 9.11
C GLU A 326 -2.50 9.72 9.90
N SER A 327 -3.72 9.44 9.47
CA SER A 327 -4.59 8.44 10.09
C SER A 327 -4.00 7.03 9.98
N LEU A 328 -3.44 6.66 8.83
CA LEU A 328 -2.80 5.36 8.62
C LEU A 328 -1.54 5.22 9.49
N LEU A 329 -0.71 6.24 9.56
CA LEU A 329 0.46 6.27 10.43
C LEU A 329 0.07 6.17 11.92
N SER A 330 -1.03 6.79 12.35
CA SER A 330 -1.49 6.76 13.75
C SER A 330 -1.84 5.35 14.24
N ILE A 331 -2.33 4.47 13.37
CA ILE A 331 -2.67 3.09 13.73
C ILE A 331 -1.49 2.13 13.56
N THR A 332 -0.51 2.51 12.75
CA THR A 332 0.73 1.73 12.57
C THR A 332 1.79 2.08 13.61
N THR A 333 1.66 3.23 14.31
CA THR A 333 2.60 3.70 15.35
C THR A 333 1.98 3.50 16.73
N VAL A 334 2.43 2.52 17.52
CA VAL A 334 1.93 2.30 18.89
C VAL A 334 2.80 3.03 19.90
N GLU A 335 2.33 4.15 20.44
CA GLU A 335 2.82 4.68 21.73
C GLU A 335 2.08 4.00 22.89
N ARG A 336 2.77 3.17 23.69
CA ARG A 336 2.23 2.69 24.96
C ARG A 336 2.62 3.65 26.08
N ARG A 337 1.63 4.29 26.69
CA ARG A 337 1.79 4.94 27.99
C ARG A 337 1.62 3.89 29.09
N SER A 338 2.63 3.74 29.94
CA SER A 338 2.51 2.95 31.17
C SER A 338 1.65 3.66 32.21
N ASN A 339 0.98 2.90 33.07
CA ASN A 339 0.07 3.41 34.10
C ASN A 339 0.72 4.29 35.21
N ASP A 340 2.03 4.49 35.16
CA ASP A 340 2.81 5.26 36.16
C ASP A 340 3.39 6.57 35.61
N GLY A 341 2.97 7.00 34.38
CA GLY A 341 3.37 8.29 33.80
C GLY A 341 4.81 8.35 33.30
N ARG A 342 5.56 7.25 33.30
CA ARG A 342 6.89 7.14 32.70
C ARG A 342 6.78 6.47 31.35
N THR A 343 7.36 7.10 30.33
CA THR A 343 7.56 6.47 29.02
C THR A 343 8.69 5.46 29.15
N THR A 344 8.37 4.22 29.51
CA THR A 344 9.32 3.11 29.43
C THR A 344 9.07 2.40 28.11
N VAL A 345 10.07 2.41 27.25
CA VAL A 345 10.14 1.53 26.08
C VAL A 345 10.42 0.13 26.61
N GLU A 346 9.38 -0.63 26.96
CA GLU A 346 9.54 -2.07 27.18
C GLU A 346 9.64 -2.76 25.82
N ALA A 347 10.81 -3.37 25.61
CA ALA A 347 11.08 -4.26 24.49
C ALA A 347 10.24 -5.53 24.64
N ASN A 348 9.02 -5.51 24.11
CA ASN A 348 8.30 -6.76 23.80
C ASN A 348 7.24 -6.51 22.73
N VAL A 349 7.43 -7.20 21.60
CA VAL A 349 6.50 -7.41 20.50
C VAL A 349 6.35 -6.21 19.56
N PHE A 350 7.04 -6.36 18.42
CA PHE A 350 6.88 -5.54 17.23
C PHE A 350 5.42 -5.12 16.97
N PRO A 351 5.19 -3.84 16.74
CA PRO A 351 5.22 -3.31 15.39
C PRO A 351 6.26 -2.19 15.27
N LEU A 352 7.48 -2.57 14.95
CA LEU A 352 8.45 -1.60 14.45
C LEU A 352 7.95 -1.16 13.07
N SER A 353 7.90 0.13 12.84
CA SER A 353 7.72 0.64 11.49
C SER A 353 8.92 0.18 10.66
N ILE A 354 8.72 -0.82 9.81
CA ILE A 354 9.74 -1.27 8.87
C ILE A 354 9.53 -0.53 7.57
N TYR A 355 10.56 0.15 7.13
CA TYR A 355 10.58 0.85 5.86
C TYR A 355 11.27 -0.01 4.80
N HIS A 356 10.55 -0.31 3.72
CA HIS A 356 11.12 -1.00 2.58
C HIS A 356 11.95 -0.05 1.72
N ILE A 357 13.21 -0.38 1.48
CA ILE A 357 14.12 0.41 0.64
C ILE A 357 14.53 -0.41 -0.57
N THR A 358 14.11 0.04 -1.75
CA THR A 358 14.50 -0.52 -3.04
C THR A 358 15.18 0.56 -3.87
N PRO A 359 16.51 0.60 -3.95
CA PRO A 359 17.21 1.57 -4.80
C PRO A 359 17.03 1.20 -6.27
N ILE A 360 16.17 1.93 -6.98
CA ILE A 360 15.91 1.72 -8.41
C ILE A 360 17.02 2.38 -9.22
N ARG A 361 17.65 1.60 -10.12
CA ARG A 361 18.74 2.09 -10.97
C ARG A 361 18.25 3.19 -11.92
N GLY A 362 19.01 4.27 -12.01
CA GLY A 362 18.70 5.41 -12.89
C GLY A 362 17.60 6.33 -12.36
N VAL A 363 16.97 6.02 -11.23
CA VAL A 363 15.92 6.87 -10.62
C VAL A 363 16.44 7.56 -9.35
N ASN A 364 17.04 6.79 -8.44
CA ASN A 364 17.47 7.32 -7.14
C ASN A 364 18.98 7.58 -7.04
N ASP A 365 19.76 7.19 -8.04
CA ASP A 365 21.22 7.17 -7.95
C ASP A 365 21.92 8.44 -8.51
N ASP A 366 21.18 9.34 -9.17
CA ASP A 366 21.74 10.55 -9.82
C ASP A 366 23.01 10.21 -10.65
N ASN A 367 23.08 8.99 -11.24
CA ASN A 367 24.24 8.39 -11.90
C ASN A 367 25.48 8.15 -10.98
N ARG A 368 25.33 8.18 -9.65
CA ARG A 368 26.39 7.93 -8.68
C ARG A 368 26.42 6.50 -8.15
N GLY A 369 25.48 5.66 -8.58
CA GLY A 369 25.39 4.23 -8.26
C GLY A 369 24.57 3.87 -7.03
N LYS A 370 24.29 2.54 -6.89
CA LYS A 370 23.38 1.98 -5.88
C LYS A 370 23.64 2.45 -4.45
N LYS A 371 24.90 2.52 -4.00
CA LYS A 371 25.23 2.93 -2.63
C LYS A 371 24.81 4.35 -2.32
N HIS A 372 24.96 5.26 -3.27
CA HIS A 372 24.52 6.65 -3.11
C HIS A 372 23.00 6.74 -3.04
N ALA A 373 22.29 6.00 -3.91
CA ALA A 373 20.84 5.91 -3.87
C ALA A 373 20.35 5.36 -2.53
N LEU A 374 20.98 4.28 -2.05
CA LEU A 374 20.66 3.65 -0.78
C LEU A 374 20.87 4.61 0.40
N SER A 375 22.02 5.28 0.45
CA SER A 375 22.33 6.31 1.45
C SER A 375 21.28 7.43 1.47
N LYS A 376 20.96 7.99 0.30
CA LYS A 376 19.94 9.05 0.15
C LYS A 376 18.57 8.61 0.70
N LEU A 377 18.13 7.41 0.36
CA LEU A 377 16.85 6.85 0.82
C LEU A 377 16.85 6.62 2.34
N ILE A 378 17.94 6.11 2.89
CA ILE A 378 18.06 5.82 4.33
C ILE A 378 18.14 7.11 5.17
N HIS A 379 18.84 8.12 4.69
CA HIS A 379 18.86 9.42 5.37
C HIS A 379 17.48 10.07 5.40
N ALA A 380 16.70 9.88 4.34
CA ALA A 380 15.32 10.37 4.25
C ALA A 380 14.31 9.54 5.08
N ALA A 381 14.58 8.26 5.34
CA ALA A 381 13.69 7.39 6.10
C ALA A 381 13.57 7.84 7.56
N THR A 382 12.37 7.72 8.12
CA THR A 382 12.08 8.06 9.53
C THR A 382 11.85 6.84 10.41
N SER A 383 11.74 5.65 9.80
CA SER A 383 11.49 4.39 10.50
C SER A 383 12.73 3.88 11.24
N ASP A 384 12.52 3.19 12.37
CA ASP A 384 13.60 2.62 13.18
C ASP A 384 14.30 1.47 12.48
N TYR A 385 13.57 0.70 11.67
CA TYR A 385 14.09 -0.41 10.89
C TYR A 385 13.87 -0.22 9.39
N LEU A 386 14.82 -0.69 8.61
CA LEU A 386 14.85 -0.59 7.16
C LEU A 386 14.94 -2.00 6.59
N TRP A 387 14.00 -2.35 5.70
CA TRP A 387 14.05 -3.61 4.97
C TRP A 387 14.59 -3.36 3.57
N LEU A 388 15.83 -3.78 3.35
CA LEU A 388 16.58 -3.53 2.12
C LEU A 388 16.28 -4.60 1.08
N HIS A 389 16.04 -4.18 -0.15
CA HIS A 389 15.80 -5.04 -1.31
C HIS A 389 16.60 -4.58 -2.52
N ASP A 390 16.88 -5.48 -3.44
CA ASP A 390 17.32 -5.13 -4.78
C ASP A 390 16.11 -4.91 -5.71
N ASP A 391 16.29 -4.15 -6.81
CA ASP A 391 15.24 -3.79 -7.76
C ASP A 391 14.76 -4.96 -8.66
N ASP A 392 15.46 -6.09 -8.63
CA ASP A 392 15.18 -7.30 -9.40
C ASP A 392 14.72 -8.49 -8.51
N VAL A 393 14.28 -8.20 -7.28
CA VAL A 393 13.85 -9.20 -6.31
C VAL A 393 12.33 -9.27 -6.22
N ILE A 394 11.77 -10.48 -6.20
CA ILE A 394 10.36 -10.68 -5.87
C ILE A 394 10.24 -10.78 -4.36
N LEU A 395 9.52 -9.84 -3.78
CA LEU A 395 9.35 -9.73 -2.35
C LEU A 395 8.53 -10.90 -1.77
N PRO A 396 8.76 -11.27 -0.50
CA PRO A 396 7.97 -12.28 0.17
C PRO A 396 6.52 -11.82 0.36
N PRO A 397 5.56 -12.75 0.48
CA PRO A 397 4.17 -12.42 0.72
C PRO A 397 3.93 -11.77 2.09
N ALA A 398 4.83 -11.95 3.06
CA ALA A 398 4.75 -11.29 4.35
C ALA A 398 5.26 -9.85 4.23
N SER A 399 4.35 -8.90 4.29
CA SER A 399 4.65 -7.47 4.37
C SER A 399 4.79 -6.97 5.82
N ASN A 400 4.50 -7.81 6.79
CA ASN A 400 4.52 -7.45 8.21
C ASN A 400 5.88 -7.70 8.84
N SER A 401 6.22 -6.87 9.84
CA SER A 401 7.38 -7.10 10.71
C SER A 401 7.45 -8.56 11.17
N PRO A 402 8.63 -9.19 11.11
CA PRO A 402 8.80 -10.54 11.59
C PRO A 402 8.34 -10.67 13.04
N GLN A 403 7.29 -11.45 13.29
CA GLN A 403 6.80 -11.70 14.64
C GLN A 403 7.69 -12.76 15.31
N GLY A 404 8.29 -12.43 16.45
CA GLY A 404 8.94 -13.41 17.33
C GLY A 404 10.47 -13.48 17.32
N GLY A 405 11.17 -12.58 16.65
CA GLY A 405 12.64 -12.44 16.78
C GLY A 405 13.03 -11.46 17.87
N GLN A 406 14.14 -11.70 18.57
CA GLN A 406 14.78 -10.68 19.40
C GLN A 406 15.06 -9.45 18.52
N ALA A 407 14.82 -8.25 19.05
CA ALA A 407 15.13 -7.00 18.38
C ALA A 407 16.65 -6.90 18.14
N ALA A 408 17.11 -7.39 16.99
CA ALA A 408 18.51 -7.33 16.60
C ALA A 408 18.77 -6.12 15.71
N ASP A 409 19.99 -5.65 15.71
CA ASP A 409 20.43 -4.50 14.95
C ASP A 409 20.52 -4.77 13.44
N LEU A 410 20.81 -6.01 13.07
CA LEU A 410 20.84 -6.54 11.71
C LEU A 410 20.13 -7.90 11.67
N ILE A 411 19.19 -8.10 10.76
CA ILE A 411 18.40 -9.33 10.64
C ILE A 411 18.56 -9.88 9.23
N ILE A 412 19.09 -11.09 9.12
CA ILE A 412 19.29 -11.78 7.85
C ILE A 412 18.03 -12.60 7.56
N LEU A 413 17.48 -12.42 6.36
CA LEU A 413 16.26 -13.07 5.89
C LEU A 413 16.57 -14.11 4.80
N PRO A 414 15.70 -15.13 4.61
CA PRO A 414 15.91 -16.18 3.63
C PRO A 414 15.71 -15.68 2.20
N LEU A 415 16.52 -16.26 1.30
CA LEU A 415 16.46 -16.04 -0.14
C LEU A 415 16.43 -17.37 -0.88
N ILE A 416 15.65 -17.47 -1.93
CA ILE A 416 15.69 -18.61 -2.86
C ILE A 416 15.92 -18.11 -4.28
N MET A 417 16.60 -18.91 -5.08
CA MET A 417 16.79 -18.64 -6.51
C MET A 417 15.86 -19.53 -7.32
N VAL A 418 15.02 -18.92 -8.17
CA VAL A 418 14.02 -19.62 -8.99
C VAL A 418 14.13 -19.16 -10.44
N SER A 419 14.17 -20.10 -11.39
CA SER A 419 14.11 -19.78 -12.82
C SER A 419 12.66 -19.47 -13.24
N GLU A 420 12.49 -18.56 -14.19
CA GLU A 420 11.20 -18.28 -14.82
C GLU A 420 10.81 -19.36 -15.85
N SER A 421 11.78 -20.14 -16.32
CA SER A 421 11.56 -21.19 -17.30
C SER A 421 11.08 -22.48 -16.64
N GLU A 422 10.03 -23.10 -17.19
CA GLU A 422 9.60 -24.46 -16.81
C GLU A 422 10.72 -25.50 -17.03
N LYS A 423 11.65 -25.24 -17.96
CA LYS A 423 12.81 -26.09 -18.26
C LYS A 423 14.12 -25.29 -18.10
N PRO A 424 14.59 -25.08 -16.86
CA PRO A 424 15.82 -24.34 -16.62
C PRO A 424 17.03 -24.93 -17.36
N SER A 425 17.85 -24.07 -17.94
CA SER A 425 19.12 -24.42 -18.56
C SER A 425 20.09 -25.04 -17.54
N LEU A 426 21.15 -25.68 -18.04
CA LEU A 426 22.19 -26.22 -17.14
C LEU A 426 22.83 -25.11 -16.29
N LEU A 427 23.05 -23.93 -16.88
CA LEU A 427 23.59 -22.78 -16.19
C LEU A 427 22.69 -22.32 -15.04
N GLU A 428 21.38 -22.24 -15.27
CA GLU A 428 20.41 -21.86 -14.22
C GLU A 428 20.34 -22.90 -13.11
N LYS A 429 20.32 -24.19 -13.45
CA LYS A 429 20.33 -25.29 -12.46
C LYS A 429 21.58 -25.26 -11.57
N LEU A 430 22.75 -25.00 -12.14
CA LEU A 430 23.99 -24.86 -11.38
C LEU A 430 23.93 -23.67 -10.42
N GLN A 431 23.44 -22.53 -10.87
CA GLN A 431 23.28 -21.34 -10.02
C GLN A 431 22.28 -21.57 -8.88
N ILE A 432 21.13 -22.19 -9.17
CA ILE A 432 20.11 -22.52 -8.15
C ILE A 432 20.72 -23.42 -7.06
N ALA A 433 21.44 -24.47 -7.45
CA ALA A 433 22.07 -25.40 -6.49
C ALA A 433 23.18 -24.72 -5.67
N GLU A 434 24.04 -23.91 -6.30
CA GLU A 434 25.08 -23.14 -5.63
C GLU A 434 24.47 -22.13 -4.65
N TYR A 435 23.44 -21.39 -5.10
CA TYR A 435 22.78 -20.37 -4.28
C TYR A 435 22.10 -20.97 -3.05
N ALA A 436 21.46 -22.13 -3.20
CA ALA A 436 20.87 -22.85 -2.07
C ALA A 436 21.92 -23.24 -1.03
N ALA A 437 23.10 -23.72 -1.46
CA ALA A 437 24.21 -24.07 -0.55
C ALA A 437 24.77 -22.82 0.16
N ILE A 438 24.89 -21.69 -0.53
CA ILE A 438 25.32 -20.42 0.02
C ILE A 438 24.31 -19.92 1.07
N GLN A 439 23.01 -19.98 0.79
CA GLN A 439 21.97 -19.57 1.72
C GLN A 439 21.97 -20.46 2.98
N GLU A 440 22.08 -21.75 2.83
CA GLU A 440 22.18 -22.67 3.96
C GLU A 440 23.39 -22.34 4.86
N LEU A 441 24.56 -22.05 4.27
CA LEU A 441 25.76 -21.64 4.99
C LEU A 441 25.52 -20.30 5.72
N THR A 442 24.93 -19.33 5.04
CA THR A 442 24.58 -18.00 5.58
C THR A 442 23.71 -18.14 6.83
N MET A 443 22.60 -18.86 6.70
CA MET A 443 21.63 -19.04 7.78
C MET A 443 22.22 -19.80 8.96
N ARG A 444 22.96 -20.88 8.70
CA ARG A 444 23.60 -21.69 9.76
C ARG A 444 24.68 -20.95 10.54
N THR A 445 25.52 -20.19 9.86
CA THR A 445 26.60 -19.45 10.54
C THR A 445 26.04 -18.30 11.36
N ALA A 446 25.04 -17.58 10.84
CA ALA A 446 24.39 -16.51 11.53
C ALA A 446 23.59 -17.00 12.77
N LYS A 447 22.87 -18.11 12.68
CA LYS A 447 22.20 -18.77 13.84
C LYS A 447 23.15 -19.15 14.97
N ARG A 448 24.43 -19.41 14.64
CA ARG A 448 25.49 -19.75 15.62
C ARG A 448 26.23 -18.51 16.16
N GLY A 449 25.79 -17.30 15.80
CA GLY A 449 26.47 -16.06 16.20
C GLY A 449 27.73 -15.72 15.41
N HIS A 450 27.99 -16.44 14.30
CA HIS A 450 29.17 -16.28 13.44
C HIS A 450 28.74 -15.92 12.02
N ALA A 451 27.92 -14.88 11.86
CA ALA A 451 27.47 -14.46 10.53
C ALA A 451 28.67 -14.16 9.61
N VAL A 452 28.73 -14.84 8.46
CA VAL A 452 29.81 -14.73 7.48
C VAL A 452 29.34 -14.14 6.16
N MET A 453 28.04 -14.11 5.94
CA MET A 453 27.41 -13.54 4.73
C MET A 453 26.04 -12.97 5.05
N CYS A 454 25.62 -12.01 4.24
CA CYS A 454 24.24 -11.53 4.12
C CYS A 454 24.02 -11.03 2.67
N SER A 455 22.81 -10.65 2.34
CA SER A 455 22.49 -10.11 1.02
C SER A 455 21.55 -8.92 1.15
N GLY A 456 21.92 -7.82 0.52
CA GLY A 456 21.09 -6.62 0.40
C GLY A 456 19.80 -6.84 -0.40
N ALA A 457 19.61 -8.03 -0.96
CA ALA A 457 18.39 -8.43 -1.64
C ALA A 457 17.24 -8.77 -0.67
N ASN A 458 17.55 -9.09 0.61
CA ASN A 458 16.55 -9.36 1.64
C ASN A 458 17.18 -9.23 3.03
N LEU A 459 17.28 -8.02 3.55
CA LEU A 459 18.02 -7.71 4.77
C LEU A 459 17.30 -6.62 5.57
N ILE A 460 17.10 -6.83 6.87
CA ILE A 460 16.57 -5.78 7.75
C ILE A 460 17.70 -5.24 8.60
N VAL A 461 17.77 -3.92 8.73
CA VAL A 461 18.75 -3.22 9.56
C VAL A 461 18.11 -2.09 10.33
N ARG A 462 18.53 -1.89 11.58
CA ARG A 462 18.13 -0.71 12.35
C ARG A 462 18.75 0.54 11.73
N ARG A 463 17.94 1.55 11.47
CA ARG A 463 18.37 2.77 10.76
C ARG A 463 19.58 3.42 11.42
N GLU A 464 19.57 3.58 12.74
CA GLU A 464 20.72 4.17 13.47
C GLU A 464 22.00 3.35 13.31
N VAL A 465 21.90 2.01 13.23
CA VAL A 465 23.04 1.12 13.01
C VAL A 465 23.59 1.27 11.60
N TRP A 466 22.72 1.37 10.60
CA TRP A 466 23.15 1.64 9.23
C TRP A 466 23.88 2.99 9.14
N LEU A 467 23.31 4.06 9.71
CA LEU A 467 23.94 5.40 9.74
C LEU A 467 25.28 5.39 10.47
N ALA A 468 25.40 4.66 11.58
CA ALA A 468 26.65 4.51 12.29
C ALA A 468 27.68 3.71 11.50
N CYS A 469 27.27 2.76 10.66
CA CYS A 469 28.14 1.93 9.82
C CYS A 469 28.44 2.57 8.44
N GLU A 470 27.69 3.56 8.01
CA GLU A 470 27.82 4.16 6.69
C GLU A 470 29.25 4.60 6.29
N PRO A 471 30.07 5.19 7.18
CA PRO A 471 31.47 5.53 6.84
C PRO A 471 32.33 4.33 6.47
N ASP A 472 31.93 3.13 6.90
CA ASP A 472 32.66 1.87 6.70
C ASP A 472 32.13 1.05 5.51
N ILE A 473 31.10 1.54 4.80
CA ILE A 473 30.48 0.83 3.65
C ILE A 473 31.27 1.00 2.35
N HIS A 474 32.36 1.72 2.37
CA HIS A 474 33.25 1.93 1.21
C HIS A 474 32.50 2.51 -0.01
N PRO A 475 32.11 3.80 0.02
CA PRO A 475 31.33 4.42 -1.06
C PRO A 475 32.06 4.42 -2.40
N GLU A 476 33.40 4.33 -2.39
CA GLU A 476 34.27 4.25 -3.57
C GLU A 476 34.17 2.89 -4.30
N ILE A 477 33.66 1.84 -3.66
CA ILE A 477 33.50 0.52 -4.26
C ILE A 477 32.05 0.39 -4.78
N PRO A 478 31.80 0.11 -6.07
CA PRO A 478 30.46 0.19 -6.67
C PRO A 478 29.40 -0.80 -6.15
N SER A 479 29.77 -1.76 -5.28
CA SER A 479 28.84 -2.77 -4.75
C SER A 479 29.38 -3.37 -3.44
N GLY A 480 28.59 -4.22 -2.75
CA GLY A 480 28.97 -4.89 -1.50
C GLY A 480 28.60 -4.11 -0.26
N ASP A 481 27.64 -3.21 -0.41
CA ASP A 481 26.99 -2.49 0.68
C ASP A 481 26.55 -3.45 1.80
N ASP A 482 25.98 -4.60 1.45
CA ASP A 482 25.54 -5.66 2.34
C ASP A 482 26.68 -6.27 3.18
N MET A 483 27.73 -6.71 2.51
CA MET A 483 28.84 -7.37 3.17
C MET A 483 29.70 -6.42 4.00
N PHE A 484 29.90 -5.17 3.55
CA PHE A 484 30.59 -4.14 4.32
C PHE A 484 29.75 -3.69 5.53
N LEU A 485 28.41 -3.61 5.36
CA LEU A 485 27.50 -3.37 6.47
C LEU A 485 27.61 -4.49 7.52
N LEU A 486 27.58 -5.77 7.09
CA LEU A 486 27.74 -6.91 7.99
C LEU A 486 29.07 -6.82 8.78
N GLU A 487 30.16 -6.54 8.08
CA GLU A 487 31.48 -6.42 8.71
C GLU A 487 31.54 -5.25 9.70
N ALA A 488 31.01 -4.08 9.34
CA ALA A 488 30.94 -2.91 10.20
C ALA A 488 30.06 -3.17 11.44
N THR A 489 28.92 -3.84 11.26
CA THR A 489 28.01 -4.25 12.33
C THR A 489 28.73 -5.18 13.34
N LYS A 490 29.43 -6.21 12.86
CA LYS A 490 30.23 -7.12 13.70
C LYS A 490 31.34 -6.37 14.44
N ARG A 491 32.10 -5.52 13.75
CA ARG A 491 33.22 -4.77 14.33
C ARG A 491 32.78 -3.81 15.45
N ARG A 492 31.57 -3.26 15.33
CA ARG A 492 30.99 -2.34 16.33
C ARG A 492 30.26 -3.07 17.46
N GLY A 493 30.16 -4.40 17.41
CA GLY A 493 29.53 -5.21 18.46
C GLY A 493 27.99 -5.15 18.45
N TYR A 494 27.37 -4.73 17.35
CA TYR A 494 25.93 -4.76 17.18
C TYR A 494 25.41 -6.19 17.04
N THR A 495 24.14 -6.38 17.41
CA THR A 495 23.51 -7.72 17.41
C THR A 495 23.05 -8.12 16.01
N ILE A 496 23.31 -9.39 15.64
CA ILE A 496 22.91 -9.98 14.36
C ILE A 496 22.01 -11.17 14.63
N SER A 497 20.85 -11.21 14.01
CA SER A 497 19.93 -12.35 14.09
C SER A 497 19.51 -12.86 12.72
N VAL A 498 18.78 -13.96 12.72
CA VAL A 498 18.25 -14.62 11.53
C VAL A 498 16.78 -14.94 11.76
N ILE A 499 15.98 -14.67 10.75
CA ILE A 499 14.62 -15.19 10.68
C ILE A 499 14.59 -16.23 9.56
N ASP A 500 14.27 -17.47 9.93
CA ASP A 500 14.19 -18.61 9.01
C ASP A 500 12.73 -19.06 8.92
N ASP A 501 11.90 -18.16 8.39
CA ASP A 501 10.48 -18.38 8.15
C ASP A 501 10.20 -18.24 6.66
N PRO A 502 9.60 -19.25 6.01
CA PRO A 502 9.23 -19.22 4.60
C PRO A 502 8.40 -17.98 4.20
N ALA A 503 7.62 -17.42 5.13
CA ALA A 503 6.82 -16.21 4.91
C ALA A 503 7.68 -14.98 4.56
N TYR A 504 8.96 -14.96 4.95
CA TYR A 504 9.91 -13.87 4.69
C TYR A 504 10.91 -14.20 3.58
N THR A 505 10.69 -15.28 2.83
CA THR A 505 11.59 -15.70 1.76
C THR A 505 11.38 -14.87 0.51
N ALA A 506 12.38 -14.09 0.11
CA ALA A 506 12.37 -13.39 -1.16
C ALA A 506 12.98 -14.24 -2.29
N ILE A 507 12.58 -13.96 -3.54
CA ILE A 507 12.98 -14.73 -4.70
C ILE A 507 13.91 -13.90 -5.58
N VAL A 508 15.08 -14.47 -5.92
CA VAL A 508 16.02 -13.91 -6.89
C VAL A 508 16.04 -14.75 -8.18
N ARG A 509 16.49 -14.15 -9.29
CA ARG A 509 16.56 -14.83 -10.59
C ARG A 509 17.99 -15.22 -10.95
N PRO A 510 18.21 -16.41 -11.56
CA PRO A 510 19.51 -16.79 -12.10
C PRO A 510 19.88 -15.98 -13.34
N GLN A 511 21.17 -15.84 -13.62
CA GLN A 511 21.64 -15.28 -14.87
C GLN A 511 21.40 -16.26 -16.02
N THR A 512 20.84 -15.78 -17.11
CA THR A 512 20.48 -16.61 -18.28
C THR A 512 21.64 -16.87 -19.24
N THR A 513 22.72 -16.06 -19.17
CA THR A 513 23.90 -16.20 -20.04
C THR A 513 25.19 -16.38 -19.24
N TRP A 514 26.15 -17.14 -19.80
CA TRP A 514 27.47 -17.32 -19.20
C TRP A 514 28.20 -15.98 -19.03
N SER A 515 28.07 -15.05 -19.95
CA SER A 515 28.69 -13.73 -19.88
C SER A 515 28.18 -12.91 -18.68
N SER A 516 26.86 -12.86 -18.47
CA SER A 516 26.26 -12.16 -17.32
C SER A 516 26.62 -12.85 -16.00
N PHE A 517 26.63 -14.18 -15.98
CA PHE A 517 27.06 -14.98 -14.83
C PHE A 517 28.50 -14.67 -14.43
N PHE A 518 29.47 -14.74 -15.35
CA PHE A 518 30.85 -14.42 -15.03
C PHE A 518 31.05 -12.97 -14.61
N ARG A 519 30.38 -12.02 -15.23
CA ARG A 519 30.43 -10.61 -14.78
C ARG A 519 29.92 -10.44 -13.36
N GLN A 520 28.86 -11.14 -12.99
CA GLN A 520 28.33 -11.11 -11.63
C GLN A 520 29.34 -11.69 -10.64
N ARG A 521 29.95 -12.87 -10.94
CA ARG A 521 30.95 -13.52 -10.09
C ARG A 521 32.23 -12.69 -9.95
N MET A 522 32.71 -12.10 -11.03
CA MET A 522 33.87 -11.18 -10.99
C MET A 522 33.61 -9.96 -10.11
N ARG A 523 32.39 -9.40 -10.19
CA ARG A 523 31.98 -8.29 -9.33
C ARG A 523 31.96 -8.70 -7.86
N TRP A 524 31.51 -9.92 -7.53
CA TRP A 524 31.52 -10.42 -6.16
C TRP A 524 32.94 -10.71 -5.66
N ALA A 525 33.74 -11.37 -6.45
CA ALA A 525 35.12 -11.71 -6.09
C ALA A 525 36.02 -10.46 -5.92
N GLY A 526 35.80 -9.43 -6.71
CA GLY A 526 36.60 -8.19 -6.65
C GLY A 526 36.56 -7.46 -5.31
N LYS A 527 35.62 -7.80 -4.43
CA LYS A 527 35.50 -7.20 -3.09
C LYS A 527 36.30 -7.95 -2.02
N ALA A 528 36.65 -9.21 -2.28
CA ALA A 528 37.32 -10.07 -1.29
C ALA A 528 38.59 -9.49 -0.65
N PRO A 529 39.45 -8.71 -1.36
CA PRO A 529 40.62 -8.07 -0.77
C PRO A 529 40.28 -7.01 0.28
N HIS A 530 39.09 -6.42 0.25
CA HIS A 530 38.69 -5.33 1.14
C HIS A 530 38.09 -5.80 2.46
N TYR A 531 37.74 -7.10 2.59
CA TYR A 531 37.23 -7.62 3.85
C TYR A 531 38.35 -7.81 4.87
N THR A 532 38.12 -7.36 6.10
CA THR A 532 39.06 -7.46 7.22
C THR A 532 38.62 -8.51 8.24
N ASP A 533 37.33 -8.84 8.32
CA ASP A 533 36.80 -9.88 9.22
C ASP A 533 37.36 -11.27 8.88
N ARG A 534 37.88 -11.93 9.91
CA ARG A 534 38.59 -13.20 9.76
C ARG A 534 37.70 -14.35 9.28
N ASP A 535 36.44 -14.39 9.76
CA ASP A 535 35.49 -15.44 9.43
C ASP A 535 34.92 -15.23 8.01
N ILE A 536 34.64 -13.98 7.62
CA ILE A 536 34.23 -13.62 6.27
C ILE A 536 35.34 -14.00 5.26
N ARG A 537 36.58 -13.65 5.54
CA ARG A 537 37.74 -14.02 4.67
C ARG A 537 37.92 -15.50 4.52
N ARG A 538 37.86 -16.27 5.64
CA ARG A 538 37.95 -17.74 5.61
C ARG A 538 36.83 -18.35 4.79
N CYS A 539 35.58 -17.89 5.00
CA CYS A 539 34.43 -18.36 4.25
C CYS A 539 34.60 -18.08 2.76
N GLY A 540 34.98 -16.85 2.39
CA GLY A 540 35.24 -16.46 1.01
C GLY A 540 36.33 -17.33 0.34
N THR A 541 37.42 -17.60 1.06
CA THR A 541 38.49 -18.47 0.56
C THR A 541 38.00 -19.90 0.31
N LEU A 542 37.18 -20.46 1.23
CA LEU A 542 36.59 -21.78 1.07
C LEU A 542 35.64 -21.87 -0.12
N ILE A 543 34.79 -20.83 -0.34
CA ILE A 543 33.91 -20.77 -1.50
C ILE A 543 34.70 -20.72 -2.80
N VAL A 544 35.74 -19.88 -2.87
CA VAL A 544 36.62 -19.82 -4.07
C VAL A 544 37.31 -21.15 -4.31
N ALA A 545 37.85 -21.78 -3.27
CA ALA A 545 38.51 -23.10 -3.37
C ALA A 545 37.51 -24.17 -3.85
N ALA A 546 36.29 -24.20 -3.32
CA ALA A 546 35.23 -25.11 -3.75
C ALA A 546 34.86 -24.91 -5.23
N ASN A 547 34.73 -23.65 -5.67
CA ASN A 547 34.43 -23.33 -7.08
C ASN A 547 35.59 -23.76 -8.02
N ILE A 548 36.84 -23.53 -7.62
CA ILE A 548 38.00 -24.00 -8.38
C ILE A 548 38.01 -25.54 -8.45
N LEU A 549 37.74 -26.21 -7.34
CA LEU A 549 37.68 -27.68 -7.28
C LEU A 549 36.57 -28.23 -8.20
N GLN A 550 35.40 -27.58 -8.23
CA GLN A 550 34.30 -27.94 -9.13
C GLN A 550 34.66 -27.77 -10.60
N LEU A 551 35.46 -26.77 -10.96
CA LEU A 551 35.95 -26.56 -12.33
C LEU A 551 37.01 -27.61 -12.73
N LEU A 552 37.78 -28.14 -11.76
CA LEU A 552 38.83 -29.12 -11.98
C LEU A 552 38.34 -30.57 -11.88
N CYS A 553 37.23 -30.84 -11.22
CA CYS A 553 36.65 -32.17 -11.10
C CYS A 553 35.68 -32.49 -12.21
N PRO A 554 35.76 -33.64 -12.92
CA PRO A 554 34.80 -34.05 -13.93
C PRO A 554 33.37 -34.19 -13.35
N PRO A 555 32.32 -34.12 -14.19
CA PRO A 555 30.90 -34.08 -13.77
C PRO A 555 30.42 -35.24 -12.88
N ILE A 556 31.22 -36.25 -12.67
CA ILE A 556 30.91 -37.42 -11.83
C ILE A 556 30.66 -37.08 -10.34
N LEU A 557 31.29 -36.01 -9.83
CA LEU A 557 31.07 -35.55 -8.46
C LEU A 557 29.74 -34.78 -8.29
N LEU A 558 29.25 -34.13 -9.33
CA LEU A 558 27.96 -33.46 -9.34
C LEU A 558 26.77 -34.43 -9.22
N ILE A 559 26.91 -35.62 -9.80
CA ILE A 559 25.90 -36.70 -9.74
C ILE A 559 25.80 -37.28 -8.32
N LYS A 560 26.90 -37.44 -7.61
CA LYS A 560 26.91 -37.96 -6.22
C LYS A 560 26.27 -36.99 -5.22
N PHE A 561 26.38 -35.68 -5.43
CA PHE A 561 25.77 -34.69 -4.55
C PHE A 561 24.26 -34.59 -4.71
N GLN A 562 23.71 -34.85 -5.92
CA GLN A 562 22.27 -34.90 -6.16
C GLN A 562 21.61 -36.19 -5.65
N ILE A 563 22.32 -37.34 -5.67
CA ILE A 563 21.80 -38.63 -5.20
C ILE A 563 21.72 -38.70 -3.66
N GLY A 564 22.60 -38.02 -2.95
CA GLY A 564 22.60 -37.97 -1.48
C GLY A 564 21.47 -37.15 -0.86
N ARG A 565 20.73 -36.34 -1.61
CA ARG A 565 19.59 -35.53 -1.14
C ARG A 565 18.21 -36.11 -1.45
N ALA A 566 18.12 -37.16 -2.24
CA ALA A 566 16.85 -37.85 -2.54
C ALA A 566 16.43 -38.87 -1.47
N HIS A 567 17.20 -39.01 -0.39
CA HIS A 567 17.01 -39.98 0.69
C HIS A 567 17.11 -39.37 2.11
N VAL A 568 16.74 -38.10 2.29
CA VAL A 568 16.49 -37.55 3.65
C VAL A 568 15.19 -36.77 3.66
#